data_99e47eb77f2cb563d7098ebff5b450fd
#
_entry.id   99e47eb77f2cb563d7098ebff5b450fd
#
_cell.length_a   1.000
_cell.length_b   1.000
_cell.length_c   1.000
_cell.angle_alpha   90.00
_cell.angle_beta   90.00
_cell.angle_gamma   90.00
#
_symmetry.space_group_name_H-M   'P 1'
#
loop_
_entity.id
_entity.type
_entity.pdbx_description
1 polymer ?
#
loop_
_entity_poly.entity_id
_entity_poly.type
_entity_poly.pdbx_seq_one_letter_code
_entity_poly.pdbx_strand_id
1 'polypeptide(L)'
;RMMITELFEQWQREQSVFSILTASEGTIYERFGYGPAAFEQQVRIDLRRAQLRAPAPEDSRVRYADPDQIRDRVPELHDRWVSTRPGAIVRAPVWWNMIFADRPILRDGRSGLHYLLHPDGYASYRIHHETESTSVAEVSELFAVTDEAHSDLWRVLVGLDLLPAITATTPVDDP
;
A
#
# COMPACT_ATOMS: atom_id res chain seq x y z
N ARG A 1 -12.17 28.41 4.78
CA ARG A 1 -13.62 28.13 5.03
C ARG A 1 -14.44 28.27 3.75
N MET A 2 -14.31 29.33 3.00
CA MET A 2 -15.04 29.62 1.75
C MET A 2 -14.86 28.50 0.71
N MET A 3 -13.64 28.06 0.43
CA MET A 3 -13.36 27.00 -0.56
C MET A 3 -14.09 25.67 -0.28
N ILE A 4 -14.11 25.21 0.96
CA ILE A 4 -14.80 23.95 1.30
C ILE A 4 -16.29 24.08 1.15
N THR A 5 -16.86 25.24 1.47
CA THR A 5 -18.29 25.51 1.28
C THR A 5 -18.68 25.45 -0.20
N GLU A 6 -17.87 26.09 -1.07
CA GLU A 6 -18.07 26.02 -2.52
C GLU A 6 -17.94 24.61 -3.08
N LEU A 7 -16.98 23.81 -2.58
CA LEU A 7 -16.85 22.40 -2.95
C LEU A 7 -18.08 21.59 -2.56
N PHE A 8 -18.63 21.79 -1.35
CA PHE A 8 -19.85 21.11 -0.93
C PHE A 8 -21.04 21.47 -1.81
N GLU A 9 -21.21 22.73 -2.18
CA GLU A 9 -22.26 23.16 -3.10
C GLU A 9 -22.07 22.53 -4.49
N GLN A 10 -20.84 22.41 -4.96
CA GLN A 10 -20.54 21.73 -6.22
C GLN A 10 -20.89 20.25 -6.14
N TRP A 11 -20.44 19.54 -5.11
CA TRP A 11 -20.70 18.10 -4.92
C TRP A 11 -22.19 17.82 -4.76
N GLN A 12 -22.94 18.69 -4.11
CA GLN A 12 -24.41 18.58 -4.06
C GLN A 12 -25.04 18.68 -5.45
N ARG A 13 -24.58 19.62 -6.27
CA ARG A 13 -25.05 19.74 -7.68
C ARG A 13 -24.68 18.52 -8.51
N GLU A 14 -23.51 17.93 -8.25
CA GLU A 14 -23.01 16.72 -8.92
C GLU A 14 -23.59 15.43 -8.33
N GLN A 15 -24.43 15.53 -7.31
CA GLN A 15 -25.03 14.39 -6.60
C GLN A 15 -23.98 13.43 -6.02
N SER A 16 -22.83 13.94 -5.62
CA SER A 16 -21.79 13.16 -4.94
C SER A 16 -22.30 12.66 -3.59
N VAL A 17 -22.20 11.37 -3.34
CA VAL A 17 -22.77 10.75 -2.14
C VAL A 17 -21.91 11.01 -0.91
N PHE A 18 -20.60 11.02 -1.09
CA PHE A 18 -19.62 11.31 -0.03
C PHE A 18 -18.31 11.85 -0.62
N SER A 19 -17.48 12.45 0.21
CA SER A 19 -16.11 12.84 -0.13
C SER A 19 -15.14 12.34 0.92
N ILE A 20 -13.94 12.01 0.52
CA ILE A 20 -12.85 11.62 1.40
C ILE A 20 -11.66 12.53 1.19
N LEU A 21 -10.88 12.71 2.24
CA LEU A 21 -9.63 13.45 2.18
C LEU A 21 -8.60 12.81 3.13
N THR A 22 -7.35 13.08 2.88
CA THR A 22 -6.28 12.81 3.83
C THR A 22 -5.96 14.11 4.57
N ALA A 23 -5.98 14.08 5.89
CA ALA A 23 -5.72 15.23 6.73
C ALA A 23 -4.35 15.11 7.42
N SER A 24 -3.56 16.19 7.43
CA SER A 24 -2.35 16.28 8.25
C SER A 24 -2.66 16.36 9.75
N GLU A 25 -3.85 16.87 10.09
CA GLU A 25 -4.36 16.96 11.46
C GLU A 25 -5.83 16.55 11.49
N GLY A 26 -6.18 15.55 12.30
CA GLY A 26 -7.50 14.92 12.32
C GLY A 26 -8.65 15.86 12.65
N THR A 27 -8.44 16.86 13.52
CA THR A 27 -9.50 17.74 14.05
C THR A 27 -9.87 18.92 13.14
N ILE A 28 -9.06 19.24 12.12
CA ILE A 28 -9.28 20.43 11.27
C ILE A 28 -10.60 20.33 10.52
N TYR A 29 -10.98 19.14 10.07
CA TYR A 29 -12.10 18.91 9.16
C TYR A 29 -13.40 18.49 9.87
N GLU A 30 -13.37 18.16 11.16
CA GLU A 30 -14.57 17.80 11.95
C GLU A 30 -15.65 18.88 11.89
N ARG A 31 -15.28 20.15 11.94
CA ARG A 31 -16.19 21.31 11.80
C ARG A 31 -16.93 21.40 10.46
N PHE A 32 -16.54 20.56 9.49
CA PHE A 32 -17.16 20.47 8.18
C PHE A 32 -17.91 19.14 8.01
N GLY A 33 -18.05 18.34 9.07
CA GLY A 33 -18.76 17.08 9.06
C GLY A 33 -17.93 15.86 8.67
N TYR A 34 -16.61 16.00 8.53
CA TYR A 34 -15.71 14.85 8.34
C TYR A 34 -15.46 14.13 9.65
N GLY A 35 -15.33 12.82 9.55
CA GLY A 35 -14.88 11.96 10.65
C GLY A 35 -13.87 10.93 10.16
N PRO A 36 -13.18 10.24 11.06
CA PRO A 36 -12.26 9.16 10.71
C PRO A 36 -13.01 8.07 9.92
N ALA A 37 -12.49 7.69 8.76
CA ALA A 37 -13.07 6.67 7.90
C ALA A 37 -12.28 5.35 7.94
N ALA A 38 -10.97 5.43 8.17
CA ALA A 38 -10.07 4.28 8.28
C ALA A 38 -8.99 4.55 9.31
N PHE A 39 -8.47 3.48 9.89
CA PHE A 39 -7.32 3.51 10.80
C PHE A 39 -6.22 2.64 10.25
N GLU A 40 -5.00 3.15 10.34
CA GLU A 40 -3.78 2.46 9.93
C GLU A 40 -2.81 2.40 11.10
N GLN A 41 -1.92 1.43 11.04
CA GLN A 41 -0.82 1.29 11.98
C GLN A 41 0.51 1.24 11.24
N GLN A 42 1.54 1.82 11.85
CA GLN A 42 2.90 1.66 11.37
C GLN A 42 3.53 0.44 12.06
N VAL A 43 4.04 -0.45 11.24
CA VAL A 43 4.69 -1.69 11.69
C VAL A 43 6.17 -1.60 11.34
N ARG A 44 7.02 -2.03 12.28
CA ARG A 44 8.45 -2.24 12.06
C ARG A 44 8.83 -3.64 12.49
N ILE A 45 9.38 -4.42 11.57
CA ILE A 45 9.80 -5.80 11.78
C ILE A 45 11.33 -5.85 11.79
N ASP A 46 11.94 -6.28 12.90
CA ASP A 46 13.38 -6.60 12.94
C ASP A 46 13.60 -7.96 12.28
N LEU A 47 14.18 -7.95 11.08
CA LEU A 47 14.34 -9.17 10.27
C LEU A 47 15.29 -10.20 10.90
N ARG A 48 16.18 -9.76 11.78
CA ARG A 48 17.07 -10.69 12.51
C ARG A 48 16.37 -11.50 13.57
N ARG A 49 15.18 -11.06 14.00
CA ARG A 49 14.36 -11.68 15.03
C ARG A 49 13.02 -12.21 14.53
N ALA A 50 12.66 -11.82 13.31
CA ALA A 50 11.38 -12.20 12.73
C ALA A 50 11.32 -13.73 12.53
N GLN A 51 10.24 -14.31 12.99
CA GLN A 51 9.93 -15.72 12.78
C GLN A 51 8.46 -15.85 12.37
N LEU A 52 8.24 -16.45 11.22
CA LEU A 52 6.89 -16.73 10.76
C LEU A 52 6.32 -17.93 11.50
N ARG A 53 5.08 -17.84 11.95
CA ARG A 53 4.41 -18.90 12.71
C ARG A 53 4.16 -20.17 11.91
N ALA A 54 3.90 -20.01 10.61
CA ALA A 54 3.64 -21.14 9.72
C ALA A 54 4.92 -21.51 8.93
N PRO A 55 5.17 -22.80 8.69
CA PRO A 55 6.26 -23.23 7.82
C PRO A 55 6.08 -22.66 6.40
N ALA A 56 7.19 -22.53 5.68
CA ALA A 56 7.12 -22.16 4.27
C ALA A 56 6.41 -23.25 3.47
N PRO A 57 5.52 -22.91 2.53
CA PRO A 57 5.04 -23.87 1.56
C PRO A 57 6.22 -24.41 0.74
N GLU A 58 6.11 -25.65 0.26
CA GLU A 58 7.16 -26.26 -0.56
C GLU A 58 7.43 -25.48 -1.85
N ASP A 59 6.38 -24.86 -2.40
CA ASP A 59 6.46 -24.03 -3.61
C ASP A 59 5.92 -22.61 -3.34
N SER A 60 6.80 -21.64 -3.22
CA SER A 60 6.39 -20.24 -3.17
C SER A 60 5.86 -19.79 -4.54
N ARG A 61 4.64 -19.27 -4.56
CA ARG A 61 4.01 -18.73 -5.77
C ARG A 61 4.36 -17.27 -6.03
N VAL A 62 5.12 -16.64 -5.11
CA VAL A 62 5.59 -15.26 -5.23
C VAL A 62 6.83 -15.20 -6.11
N ARG A 63 6.86 -14.25 -7.02
CA ARG A 63 8.02 -13.97 -7.87
C ARG A 63 8.32 -12.48 -7.91
N TYR A 64 9.56 -12.14 -8.12
CA TYR A 64 9.91 -10.79 -8.54
C TYR A 64 9.34 -10.52 -9.93
N ALA A 65 8.84 -9.31 -10.12
CA ALA A 65 8.25 -8.89 -11.38
C ALA A 65 8.87 -7.57 -11.84
N ASP A 66 8.91 -7.39 -13.15
CA ASP A 66 9.33 -6.15 -13.76
C ASP A 66 8.13 -5.20 -14.00
N PRO A 67 8.39 -3.91 -14.30
CA PRO A 67 7.34 -2.90 -14.43
C PRO A 67 6.26 -3.24 -15.46
N ASP A 68 6.60 -3.92 -16.57
CA ASP A 68 5.64 -4.24 -17.60
C ASP A 68 4.65 -5.31 -17.13
N GLN A 69 5.14 -6.35 -16.47
CA GLN A 69 4.30 -7.39 -15.86
C GLN A 69 3.34 -6.82 -14.81
N ILE A 70 3.80 -5.81 -14.05
CA ILE A 70 2.98 -5.12 -13.04
C ILE A 70 1.86 -4.31 -13.71
N ARG A 71 2.17 -3.59 -14.78
CA ARG A 71 1.18 -2.80 -15.53
C ARG A 71 0.02 -3.66 -16.06
N ASP A 72 0.35 -4.84 -16.52
CA ASP A 72 -0.62 -5.76 -17.12
C ASP A 72 -1.50 -6.48 -16.09
N ARG A 73 -0.95 -6.78 -14.91
CA ARG A 73 -1.58 -7.70 -13.96
C ARG A 73 -2.16 -7.02 -12.72
N VAL A 74 -1.51 -5.98 -12.21
CA VAL A 74 -1.87 -5.40 -10.91
C VAL A 74 -3.20 -4.66 -10.91
N PRO A 75 -3.61 -3.92 -11.96
CA PRO A 75 -4.92 -3.30 -11.97
C PRO A 75 -6.08 -4.31 -11.82
N GLU A 76 -6.07 -5.41 -12.59
CA GLU A 76 -7.09 -6.46 -12.50
C GLU A 76 -7.09 -7.14 -11.11
N LEU A 77 -5.89 -7.40 -10.59
CA LEU A 77 -5.74 -8.00 -9.27
C LEU A 77 -6.29 -7.09 -8.16
N HIS A 78 -6.04 -5.79 -8.27
CA HIS A 78 -6.58 -4.78 -7.36
C HIS A 78 -8.11 -4.70 -7.45
N ASP A 79 -8.69 -4.75 -8.64
CA ASP A 79 -10.15 -4.74 -8.81
C ASP A 79 -10.79 -5.98 -8.16
N ARG A 80 -10.15 -7.15 -8.26
CA ARG A 80 -10.57 -8.35 -7.53
C ARG A 80 -10.50 -8.15 -6.02
N TRP A 81 -9.41 -7.57 -5.51
CA TRP A 81 -9.23 -7.30 -4.10
C TRP A 81 -10.28 -6.30 -3.58
N VAL A 82 -10.50 -5.19 -4.28
CA VAL A 82 -11.51 -4.18 -3.94
C VAL A 82 -12.91 -4.78 -3.86
N SER A 83 -13.25 -5.70 -4.77
CA SER A 83 -14.58 -6.33 -4.80
C SER A 83 -14.92 -7.13 -3.54
N THR A 84 -13.92 -7.50 -2.75
CA THR A 84 -14.07 -8.26 -1.50
C THR A 84 -13.91 -7.41 -0.24
N ARG A 85 -13.59 -6.12 -0.38
CA ARG A 85 -13.24 -5.23 0.75
C ARG A 85 -14.17 -4.02 0.81
N PRO A 86 -15.18 -3.99 1.71
CA PRO A 86 -16.02 -2.81 1.91
C PRO A 86 -15.18 -1.57 2.24
N GLY A 87 -15.40 -0.48 1.52
CA GLY A 87 -14.67 0.78 1.70
C GLY A 87 -13.36 0.89 0.91
N ALA A 88 -12.89 -0.17 0.26
CA ALA A 88 -11.74 -0.07 -0.63
C ALA A 88 -12.07 0.77 -1.88
N ILE A 89 -11.09 1.55 -2.32
CA ILE A 89 -11.27 2.55 -3.38
C ILE A 89 -10.84 1.97 -4.72
N VAL A 90 -11.74 1.99 -5.69
CA VAL A 90 -11.42 1.68 -7.09
C VAL A 90 -10.46 2.74 -7.65
N ARG A 91 -9.42 2.29 -8.33
CA ARG A 91 -8.41 3.17 -8.92
C ARG A 91 -8.68 3.42 -10.40
N ALA A 92 -8.90 4.68 -10.75
CA ALA A 92 -8.97 5.07 -12.16
C ALA A 92 -7.61 4.86 -12.87
N PRO A 93 -7.58 4.65 -14.20
CA PRO A 93 -6.34 4.42 -14.96
C PRO A 93 -5.27 5.49 -14.77
N VAL A 94 -5.65 6.75 -14.53
CA VAL A 94 -4.70 7.83 -14.26
C VAL A 94 -3.88 7.59 -12.99
N TRP A 95 -4.46 6.99 -11.96
CA TRP A 95 -3.76 6.64 -10.72
C TRP A 95 -2.72 5.55 -10.96
N TRP A 96 -3.06 4.52 -11.74
CA TRP A 96 -2.11 3.48 -12.12
C TRP A 96 -0.94 4.05 -12.90
N ASN A 97 -1.18 4.97 -13.82
CA ASN A 97 -0.11 5.64 -14.55
C ASN A 97 0.83 6.43 -13.64
N MET A 98 0.30 7.07 -12.60
CA MET A 98 1.12 7.78 -11.60
C MET A 98 1.96 6.82 -10.76
N ILE A 99 1.36 5.74 -10.26
CA ILE A 99 2.03 4.73 -9.45
C ILE A 99 3.16 4.08 -10.23
N PHE A 100 2.88 3.62 -11.45
CA PHE A 100 3.84 2.91 -12.29
C PHE A 100 4.89 3.82 -12.94
N ALA A 101 4.68 5.13 -12.97
CA ALA A 101 5.69 6.06 -13.45
C ALA A 101 6.92 6.09 -12.53
N ASP A 102 6.75 5.81 -11.27
CA ASP A 102 7.81 5.76 -10.24
C ASP A 102 8.89 6.84 -10.45
N ARG A 103 8.45 8.08 -10.57
CA ARG A 103 9.32 9.20 -10.96
C ARG A 103 10.41 9.43 -9.93
N PRO A 104 11.71 9.49 -10.32
CA PRO A 104 12.81 9.68 -9.36
C PRO A 104 12.66 10.87 -8.43
N ILE A 105 12.09 11.98 -8.92
CA ILE A 105 11.86 13.19 -8.12
C ILE A 105 10.88 12.98 -6.96
N LEU A 106 10.02 11.95 -7.04
CA LEU A 106 9.04 11.63 -6.00
C LEU A 106 9.53 10.55 -5.03
N ARG A 107 10.72 10.01 -5.24
CA ARG A 107 11.27 8.93 -4.40
C ARG A 107 11.85 9.43 -3.08
N ASP A 108 12.12 10.71 -2.94
CA ASP A 108 12.68 11.31 -1.73
C ASP A 108 13.93 10.57 -1.21
N GLY A 109 14.88 10.34 -2.13
CA GLY A 109 16.13 9.63 -1.83
C GLY A 109 16.01 8.09 -1.72
N ARG A 110 14.80 7.53 -1.86
CA ARG A 110 14.56 6.07 -1.85
C ARG A 110 14.92 5.44 -3.20
N SER A 111 15.12 4.12 -3.19
CA SER A 111 15.30 3.34 -4.42
C SER A 111 14.07 3.43 -5.34
N GLY A 112 14.19 2.93 -6.56
CA GLY A 112 13.04 2.53 -7.38
C GLY A 112 12.21 1.46 -6.65
N LEU A 113 10.97 1.25 -7.12
CA LEU A 113 10.11 0.20 -6.60
C LEU A 113 10.63 -1.19 -6.99
N HIS A 114 10.67 -2.07 -6.03
CA HIS A 114 10.80 -3.51 -6.20
C HIS A 114 9.41 -4.12 -6.12
N TYR A 115 9.12 -5.08 -6.97
CA TYR A 115 7.78 -5.65 -7.12
C TYR A 115 7.77 -7.14 -6.84
N LEU A 116 6.80 -7.57 -6.05
CA LEU A 116 6.48 -8.96 -5.78
C LEU A 116 5.08 -9.27 -6.32
N LEU A 117 4.96 -10.31 -7.09
CA LEU A 117 3.71 -10.74 -7.70
C LEU A 117 3.39 -12.18 -7.33
N HIS A 118 2.20 -12.37 -6.78
CA HIS A 118 1.54 -13.65 -6.58
C HIS A 118 0.30 -13.71 -7.50
N PRO A 119 -0.20 -14.87 -7.92
CA PRO A 119 -1.44 -14.96 -8.71
C PRO A 119 -2.65 -14.25 -8.09
N ASP A 120 -2.70 -14.18 -6.75
CA ASP A 120 -3.77 -13.56 -5.97
C ASP A 120 -3.29 -12.44 -5.04
N GLY A 121 -2.11 -11.85 -5.31
CA GLY A 121 -1.59 -10.77 -4.46
C GLY A 121 -0.43 -10.02 -5.10
N TYR A 122 -0.15 -8.87 -4.54
CA TYR A 122 0.89 -7.96 -4.98
C TYR A 122 1.49 -7.23 -3.79
N ALA A 123 2.81 -7.03 -3.83
CA ALA A 123 3.47 -6.10 -2.96
C ALA A 123 4.53 -5.30 -3.71
N SER A 124 4.76 -4.08 -3.23
CA SER A 124 5.87 -3.26 -3.67
C SER A 124 6.60 -2.68 -2.46
N TYR A 125 7.90 -2.53 -2.59
CA TYR A 125 8.71 -1.93 -1.55
C TYR A 125 9.86 -1.11 -2.14
N ARG A 126 10.40 -0.22 -1.33
CA ARG A 126 11.60 0.57 -1.62
C ARG A 126 12.65 0.29 -0.56
N ILE A 127 13.90 0.50 -0.94
CA ILE A 127 15.01 0.53 0.00
C ILE A 127 15.39 1.98 0.22
N HIS A 128 15.55 2.39 1.46
CA HIS A 128 16.07 3.71 1.79
C HIS A 128 17.11 3.63 2.92
N HIS A 129 17.95 4.64 2.97
CA HIS A 129 18.92 4.78 4.04
C HIS A 129 18.24 5.41 5.26
N GLU A 130 18.21 4.69 6.37
CA GLU A 130 17.75 5.20 7.66
C GLU A 130 18.88 5.95 8.39
N THR A 131 20.12 5.48 8.18
CA THR A 131 21.37 6.11 8.62
C THR A 131 22.40 5.96 7.51
N GLU A 132 23.60 6.56 7.70
CA GLU A 132 24.72 6.40 6.74
C GLU A 132 25.12 4.93 6.48
N SER A 133 24.90 4.05 7.47
CA SER A 133 25.32 2.65 7.41
C SER A 133 24.16 1.65 7.41
N THR A 134 22.93 2.11 7.51
CA THR A 134 21.77 1.24 7.67
C THR A 134 20.72 1.54 6.63
N SER A 135 20.37 0.54 5.83
CA SER A 135 19.24 0.58 4.91
C SER A 135 18.11 -0.30 5.41
N VAL A 136 16.88 0.11 5.16
CA VAL A 136 15.67 -0.65 5.51
C VAL A 136 14.76 -0.75 4.28
N ALA A 137 13.93 -1.78 4.24
CA ALA A 137 12.85 -1.85 3.28
C ALA A 137 11.62 -1.13 3.82
N GLU A 138 10.97 -0.35 2.98
CA GLU A 138 9.68 0.27 3.25
C GLU A 138 8.66 -0.30 2.28
N VAL A 139 7.69 -1.05 2.79
CA VAL A 139 6.58 -1.58 1.99
C VAL A 139 5.72 -0.39 1.58
N SER A 140 5.67 -0.13 0.28
CA SER A 140 4.90 0.97 -0.29
C SER A 140 3.44 0.57 -0.47
N GLU A 141 3.20 -0.70 -0.77
CA GLU A 141 1.86 -1.26 -0.93
C GLU A 141 1.90 -2.79 -0.79
N LEU A 142 0.88 -3.36 -0.17
CA LEU A 142 0.61 -4.79 -0.16
C LEU A 142 -0.89 -5.01 -0.16
N PHE A 143 -1.38 -5.85 -1.07
CA PHE A 143 -2.74 -6.35 -1.03
C PHE A 143 -2.81 -7.77 -1.59
N ALA A 144 -3.76 -8.53 -1.07
CA ALA A 144 -3.99 -9.91 -1.46
C ALA A 144 -5.49 -10.25 -1.43
N VAL A 145 -5.91 -11.05 -2.40
CA VAL A 145 -7.29 -11.54 -2.50
C VAL A 145 -7.53 -12.70 -1.53
N THR A 146 -6.46 -13.42 -1.17
CA THR A 146 -6.49 -14.58 -0.26
C THR A 146 -5.48 -14.43 0.87
N ASP A 147 -5.75 -15.03 2.02
CA ASP A 147 -4.86 -15.05 3.17
C ASP A 147 -3.55 -15.81 2.86
N GLU A 148 -3.61 -16.82 1.98
CA GLU A 148 -2.44 -17.53 1.49
C GLU A 148 -1.50 -16.57 0.75
N ALA A 149 -2.03 -15.79 -0.21
CA ALA A 149 -1.25 -14.83 -0.97
C ALA A 149 -0.67 -13.73 -0.07
N HIS A 150 -1.43 -13.27 0.92
CA HIS A 150 -0.96 -12.32 1.92
C HIS A 150 0.23 -12.88 2.71
N SER A 151 0.07 -14.08 3.24
CA SER A 151 1.12 -14.78 4.00
C SER A 151 2.38 -15.03 3.16
N ASP A 152 2.22 -15.40 1.90
CA ASP A 152 3.33 -15.68 1.00
C ASP A 152 4.11 -14.41 0.63
N LEU A 153 3.42 -13.30 0.41
CA LEU A 153 4.06 -12.00 0.16
C LEU A 153 4.87 -11.54 1.38
N TRP A 154 4.29 -11.59 2.58
CA TRP A 154 5.00 -11.27 3.81
C TRP A 154 6.19 -12.18 4.05
N ARG A 155 6.09 -13.46 3.69
CA ARG A 155 7.19 -14.42 3.82
C ARG A 155 8.40 -14.03 2.99
N VAL A 156 8.19 -13.59 1.75
CA VAL A 156 9.27 -13.11 0.90
C VAL A 156 9.85 -11.80 1.44
N LEU A 157 9.01 -10.87 1.89
CA LEU A 157 9.47 -9.62 2.49
C LEU A 157 10.31 -9.85 3.75
N VAL A 158 9.86 -10.72 4.66
CA VAL A 158 10.60 -11.06 5.89
C VAL A 158 11.89 -11.84 5.58
N GLY A 159 11.96 -12.49 4.42
CA GLY A 159 13.15 -13.18 3.94
C GLY A 159 14.22 -12.29 3.29
N LEU A 160 14.09 -10.97 3.30
CA LEU A 160 15.09 -10.03 2.79
C LEU A 160 16.31 -9.98 3.73
N ASP A 161 17.26 -10.87 3.54
CA ASP A 161 18.38 -11.15 4.44
C ASP A 161 19.45 -10.04 4.53
N LEU A 162 19.52 -9.16 3.53
CA LEU A 162 20.49 -8.07 3.48
C LEU A 162 20.07 -6.81 4.25
N LEU A 163 18.85 -6.79 4.79
CA LEU A 163 18.27 -5.64 5.47
C LEU A 163 17.99 -5.98 6.94
N PRO A 164 18.25 -5.07 7.87
CA PRO A 164 17.98 -5.32 9.30
C PRO A 164 16.49 -5.21 9.66
N ALA A 165 15.71 -4.47 8.89
CA ALA A 165 14.30 -4.24 9.19
C ALA A 165 13.47 -3.94 7.96
N ILE A 166 12.16 -4.16 8.11
CA ILE A 166 11.10 -3.71 7.21
C ILE A 166 10.17 -2.78 7.97
N THR A 167 9.71 -1.73 7.30
CA THR A 167 8.62 -0.87 7.75
C THR A 167 7.43 -0.98 6.80
N ALA A 168 6.24 -0.91 7.33
CA ALA A 168 5.00 -0.90 6.56
C ALA A 168 3.94 -0.06 7.26
N THR A 169 3.02 0.50 6.48
CA THR A 169 1.75 1.02 6.99
C THR A 169 0.67 0.04 6.58
N THR A 170 -0.03 -0.53 7.56
CA THR A 170 -1.08 -1.53 7.32
C THR A 170 -2.39 -1.09 7.98
N PRO A 171 -3.54 -1.56 7.50
CA PRO A 171 -4.78 -1.49 8.26
C PRO A 171 -4.60 -2.10 9.66
N VAL A 172 -5.35 -1.62 10.66
CA VAL A 172 -5.24 -2.15 12.04
C VAL A 172 -5.75 -3.60 12.16
N ASP A 173 -6.53 -4.05 11.21
CA ASP A 173 -7.10 -5.40 11.09
C ASP A 173 -6.38 -6.25 10.01
N ASP A 174 -5.18 -5.86 9.60
CA ASP A 174 -4.34 -6.65 8.70
C ASP A 174 -4.05 -8.03 9.33
N PRO A 175 -4.26 -9.16 8.62
CA PRO A 175 -4.20 -10.50 9.19
C PRO A 175 -2.80 -10.95 9.66
#